data_ce88ceba663a1b645081407fc6ff9c12
#
_entry.id   ce88ceba663a1b645081407fc6ff9c12
#
_cell.length_a   1.000
_cell.length_b   1.000
_cell.length_c   1.000
_cell.angle_alpha   90.00
_cell.angle_beta   90.00
_cell.angle_gamma   90.00
#
_symmetry.space_group_name_H-M   'P 1'
#
loop_
_entity.id
_entity.type
_entity.pdbx_description
1 polymer ?
#
loop_
_entity_poly.entity_id
_entity_poly.type
_entity_poly.pdbx_seq_one_letter_code
_entity_poly.pdbx_strand_id
1 'polypeptide(L)' 'MGKQKFNLKEHKNYVAFLAKKLNSQNYKNNVSKEEYQKTKEKYDKAKLILKLYE' A
#
# COMPACT_ATOMS: atom_id res chain seq x y z
N MET A 1 18.05 -16.38 11.34
CA MET A 1 17.65 -16.13 11.18
C MET A 1 16.90 -15.38 10.85
N GLY A 2 16.75 -14.92 10.50
CA GLY A 2 15.95 -14.27 9.91
C GLY A 2 14.88 -13.58 10.45
N LYS A 3 14.86 -13.08 11.47
CA LYS A 3 13.86 -12.44 11.86
C LYS A 3 13.75 -11.20 11.25
N GLN A 4 12.76 -10.83 10.53
CA GLN A 4 12.60 -9.61 9.93
C GLN A 4 12.06 -8.69 10.91
N LYS A 5 12.65 -7.57 11.22
CA LYS A 5 12.13 -6.55 12.06
C LYS A 5 11.28 -5.65 11.23
N PHE A 6 10.16 -5.17 11.78
CA PHE A 6 9.32 -4.20 11.08
C PHE A 6 10.12 -2.94 10.82
N ASN A 7 10.15 -2.49 9.60
CA ASN A 7 10.90 -1.30 9.21
C ASN A 7 9.93 -0.20 8.83
N LEU A 8 9.78 0.78 9.68
CA LEU A 8 8.82 1.86 9.46
C LEU A 8 9.12 2.64 8.19
N LYS A 9 10.39 2.87 7.92
CA LYS A 9 10.77 3.61 6.74
C LYS A 9 10.35 2.89 5.47
N GLU A 10 10.58 1.59 5.43
CA GLU A 10 10.18 0.81 4.27
C GLU A 10 8.68 0.73 4.15
N HIS A 11 8.00 0.66 5.29
CA HIS A 11 6.55 0.60 5.28
C HIS A 11 5.98 1.91 4.75
N LYS A 12 6.58 3.04 5.10
CA LYS A 12 6.15 4.33 4.59
C LYS A 12 6.30 4.37 3.07
N ASN A 13 7.40 3.84 2.58
CA ASN A 13 7.62 3.80 1.13
C ASN A 13 6.59 2.92 0.44
N TYR A 14 6.24 1.82 1.09
CA TYR A 14 5.24 0.92 0.54
C TYR A 14 3.87 1.61 0.46
N VAL A 15 3.49 2.32 1.53
CA VAL A 15 2.22 3.04 1.54
C VAL A 15 2.21 4.11 0.45
N ALA A 16 3.32 4.84 0.31
CA ALA A 16 3.42 5.87 -0.71
C ALA A 16 3.31 5.26 -2.10
N PHE A 17 3.92 4.10 -2.29
CA PHE A 17 3.86 3.41 -3.56
C PHE A 17 2.42 3.04 -3.91
N LEU A 18 1.69 2.50 -2.94
CA LEU A 18 0.30 2.13 -3.16
C LEU A 18 -0.56 3.35 -3.45
N ALA A 19 -0.31 4.45 -2.74
CA ALA A 19 -1.07 5.67 -2.96
C ALA A 19 -0.87 6.17 -4.39
N LYS A 20 0.39 6.16 -4.84
CA LYS A 20 0.69 6.60 -6.17
C LYS A 20 0.02 5.73 -7.21
N LYS A 21 0.05 4.43 -6.97
CA LYS A 21 -0.54 3.48 -7.87
C LYS A 21 -2.04 3.71 -7.98
N LEU A 22 -2.71 3.90 -6.84
CA LEU A 22 -4.15 4.09 -6.83
C LEU A 22 -4.56 5.40 -7.46
N ASN A 23 -3.67 6.39 -7.46
CA ASN A 23 -3.98 7.68 -8.09
C ASN A 23 -3.66 7.71 -9.57
N SER A 24 -3.01 6.66 -10.07
CA SER A 24 -2.63 6.65 -11.47
C SER A 24 -3.82 6.32 -12.34
N GLN A 25 -4.08 7.16 -13.30
CA GLN A 25 -5.17 6.96 -14.22
C GLN A 25 -4.92 5.70 -15.05
N ASN A 26 -3.67 5.48 -15.43
CA ASN A 26 -3.32 4.31 -16.20
C ASN A 26 -3.61 3.04 -15.44
N TYR A 27 -3.29 3.01 -14.17
CA TYR A 27 -3.53 1.84 -13.37
C TYR A 27 -5.03 1.57 -13.29
N LYS A 28 -5.81 2.61 -13.03
CA LYS A 28 -7.25 2.47 -12.93
C LYS A 28 -7.84 1.92 -14.21
N ASN A 29 -7.32 2.36 -15.34
CA ASN A 29 -7.84 1.93 -16.62
C ASN A 29 -7.40 0.56 -17.05
N ASN A 30 -6.28 0.09 -16.52
CA ASN A 30 -5.71 -1.18 -16.93
C ASN A 30 -5.99 -2.35 -16.04
N VAL A 31 -6.53 -2.12 -14.86
CA VAL A 31 -6.83 -3.22 -13.96
C VAL A 31 -8.33 -3.35 -13.82
N SER A 32 -8.78 -4.53 -13.42
CA SER A 32 -10.19 -4.75 -13.23
C SER A 32 -10.62 -4.08 -11.95
N LYS A 33 -11.90 -3.92 -11.77
CA LYS A 33 -12.43 -3.31 -10.57
C LYS A 33 -12.06 -4.11 -9.36
N GLU A 34 -12.07 -5.42 -9.48
CA GLU A 34 -11.70 -6.29 -8.37
C GLU A 34 -10.27 -6.08 -7.97
N GLU A 35 -9.40 -5.99 -8.95
CA GLU A 35 -7.99 -5.81 -8.69
C GLU A 35 -7.75 -4.46 -8.02
N TYR A 36 -8.39 -3.43 -8.52
CA TYR A 36 -8.26 -2.10 -7.95
C TYR A 36 -8.73 -2.10 -6.51
N GLN A 37 -9.85 -2.74 -6.24
CA GLN A 37 -10.43 -2.80 -4.91
C GLN A 37 -9.49 -3.52 -3.94
N LYS A 38 -8.87 -4.59 -4.38
CA LYS A 38 -7.93 -5.33 -3.57
C LYS A 38 -6.73 -4.47 -3.19
N THR A 39 -6.22 -3.74 -4.16
CA THR A 39 -5.09 -2.87 -3.92
C THR A 39 -5.48 -1.75 -2.94
N LYS A 40 -6.69 -1.23 -3.08
CA LYS A 40 -7.16 -0.19 -2.20
C LYS A 40 -7.27 -0.71 -0.77
N GLU A 41 -7.72 -1.94 -0.60
CA GLU A 41 -7.81 -2.54 0.72
C GLU A 41 -6.44 -2.69 1.35
N LYS A 42 -5.47 -3.07 0.56
CA LYS A 42 -4.11 -3.21 1.05
C LYS A 42 -3.58 -1.85 1.50
N TYR A 43 -3.88 -0.83 0.72
CA TYR A 43 -3.46 0.52 1.04
C TYR A 43 -4.07 0.97 2.37
N ASP A 44 -5.37 0.74 2.54
CA ASP A 44 -6.04 1.13 3.76
C ASP A 44 -5.44 0.44 4.98
N LYS A 45 -5.17 -0.85 4.86
CA LYS A 45 -4.57 -1.59 5.95
C LYS A 45 -3.18 -1.11 6.25
N ALA A 46 -2.41 -0.86 5.21
CA ALA A 46 -1.05 -0.38 5.38
C ALA A 46 -1.03 0.99 6.07
N LYS A 47 -2.00 1.82 5.74
CA LYS A 47 -2.11 3.14 6.37
C LYS A 47 -2.43 3.00 7.85
N LEU A 48 -3.29 2.07 8.19
CA LEU A 48 -3.64 1.87 9.58
C LEU A 48 -2.44 1.42 10.38
N ILE A 49 -1.66 0.52 9.82
CA ILE A 49 -0.46 0.04 10.48
C ILE A 49 0.52 1.19 10.67
N LEU A 50 0.67 2.01 9.64
CA LEU A 50 1.56 3.14 9.73
C LEU A 50 1.15 4.07 10.86
N LYS A 51 -0.14 4.29 11.00
CA LYS A 51 -0.64 5.16 12.02
C LYS A 51 -0.33 4.64 13.41
N LEU A 52 -0.36 3.34 13.58
CA LEU A 52 -0.07 2.75 14.87
C LEU A 52 1.37 2.94 15.29
N TYR A 53 2.25 3.10 14.32
CA TYR A 53 3.67 3.25 14.60
C TYR A 53 4.17 4.70 14.54
N GLU A 54 3.32 5.62 14.20
CA GLU A 54 3.72 7.02 14.13
C GLU A 54 3.60 7.75 15.48
#